data_b22fe5c91f01fc46a825c5f441e41438
#
_entry.id   b22fe5c91f01fc46a825c5f441e41438
#
_cell.length_a   1.000
_cell.length_b   1.000
_cell.length_c   1.000
_cell.angle_alpha   90.00
_cell.angle_beta   90.00
_cell.angle_gamma   90.00
#
_symmetry.space_group_name_H-M   'P 1'
#
loop_
_entity.id
_entity.type
_entity.pdbx_description
1 polymer ?
#
loop_
_entity_poly.entity_id
_entity_poly.type
_entity_poly.pdbx_seq_one_letter_code
_entity_poly.pdbx_strand_id
1 'polypeptide(L)'
;MRVAIVSTYRPRPCGIAVFSADLRAALLEGDSSSTVEIVSIVRDEPHAHPPEVVATIRQDVASDYAAAASELRRRSVDVVLVEHEYGIFGGDVGSYILKLTHELSMPMVVTLHTVLANPSPDRAEVLRTLCERAALVMVFTETARRMVIEQGLAESEQVRVIPHGAPDELTQAAWSDRVGEDLNFRPSQSSSVSMWGSTAEYPPPVGNMTTSSSSLQLGLPSLAGRSVLSTFGLISDSKGLEMVIDALPSITAAHPQVLYLIAGQTHPDVIHKEGESYRLGLQGLVHDLDLCDHVSFIDHFLTIDELAMLLARTDLYVTPYRSKDQIVSGALTFAVAAGCPVVSTPYFYAEDLLSSGAGVLVPFGDSSKLAAAVLHLLGSPAKLSAARAEARRVGADLTWASVGKATLEVLAEAAHRVQVPATLGRSR
;
A
#
# COMPACT_ATOMS: atom_id res chain seq x y z
N MET A 1 20.49 -9.60 14.29
CA MET A 1 20.82 -8.30 13.65
C MET A 1 20.00 -7.20 14.29
N ARG A 2 20.58 -5.99 14.51
CA ARG A 2 19.84 -4.81 14.99
C ARG A 2 19.55 -3.88 13.82
N VAL A 3 18.27 -3.79 13.45
CA VAL A 3 17.76 -2.99 12.34
C VAL A 3 17.07 -1.75 12.90
N ALA A 4 17.21 -0.59 12.25
CA ALA A 4 16.39 0.58 12.51
C ALA A 4 15.65 0.98 11.24
N ILE A 5 14.32 1.08 11.30
CA ILE A 5 13.48 1.59 10.20
C ILE A 5 13.24 3.09 10.44
N VAL A 6 13.59 3.91 9.47
CA VAL A 6 13.32 5.36 9.47
C VAL A 6 12.13 5.61 8.54
N SER A 7 11.01 5.98 9.12
CA SER A 7 9.74 6.11 8.40
C SER A 7 8.71 6.90 9.20
N THR A 8 7.57 7.19 8.59
CA THR A 8 6.35 7.45 9.36
C THR A 8 5.91 6.17 10.05
N TYR A 9 5.29 6.31 11.23
CA TYR A 9 4.85 5.17 12.03
C TYR A 9 3.55 5.47 12.77
N ARG A 10 2.94 4.42 13.36
CA ARG A 10 1.73 4.59 14.19
C ARG A 10 1.98 5.57 15.34
N PRO A 11 1.01 6.45 15.70
CA PRO A 11 -0.39 6.48 15.27
C PRO A 11 -0.67 7.34 14.02
N ARG A 12 0.34 7.79 13.25
CA ARG A 12 0.12 8.61 12.05
C ARG A 12 -0.69 7.83 11.00
N PRO A 13 -1.89 8.32 10.57
CA PRO A 13 -2.72 7.66 9.59
C PRO A 13 -2.18 7.89 8.17
N CYS A 14 -1.26 7.03 7.73
CA CYS A 14 -0.78 7.04 6.34
C CYS A 14 -0.33 5.63 5.91
N GLY A 15 -0.36 5.35 4.59
CA GLY A 15 -0.03 4.04 4.03
C GLY A 15 1.38 3.56 4.38
N ILE A 16 2.37 4.48 4.40
CA ILE A 16 3.76 4.15 4.72
C ILE A 16 3.91 3.79 6.21
N ALA A 17 3.14 4.41 7.10
CA ALA A 17 3.15 4.07 8.52
C ALA A 17 2.64 2.64 8.75
N VAL A 18 1.61 2.22 8.02
CA VAL A 18 1.09 0.85 8.03
C VAL A 18 2.11 -0.11 7.45
N PHE A 19 2.62 0.19 6.25
CA PHE A 19 3.68 -0.60 5.61
C PHE A 19 4.84 -0.86 6.56
N SER A 20 5.36 0.19 7.23
CA SER A 20 6.50 0.08 8.14
C SER A 20 6.19 -0.75 9.39
N ALA A 21 4.95 -0.71 9.87
CA ALA A 21 4.53 -1.51 11.00
C ALA A 21 4.41 -3.00 10.63
N ASP A 22 3.82 -3.29 9.48
CA ASP A 22 3.67 -4.65 8.97
C ASP A 22 5.02 -5.25 8.58
N LEU A 23 5.87 -4.48 7.91
CA LEU A 23 7.24 -4.89 7.60
C LEU A 23 8.03 -5.21 8.86
N ARG A 24 7.93 -4.35 9.90
CA ARG A 24 8.57 -4.63 11.19
C ARG A 24 8.11 -5.96 11.78
N ALA A 25 6.82 -6.22 11.77
CA ALA A 25 6.27 -7.48 12.26
C ALA A 25 6.80 -8.67 11.47
N ALA A 26 6.82 -8.57 10.14
CA ALA A 26 7.35 -9.61 9.25
C ALA A 26 8.85 -9.88 9.44
N LEU A 27 9.65 -8.84 9.67
CA LEU A 27 11.09 -9.01 9.97
C LEU A 27 11.31 -9.75 11.30
N LEU A 28 10.53 -9.45 12.33
CA LEU A 28 10.60 -10.11 13.64
C LEU A 28 10.10 -11.56 13.60
N GLU A 29 9.10 -11.83 12.77
CA GLU A 29 8.61 -13.19 12.53
C GLU A 29 9.65 -14.03 11.76
N GLY A 30 10.27 -13.45 10.74
CA GLY A 30 11.30 -14.10 9.93
C GLY A 30 12.61 -14.37 10.69
N ASP A 31 12.97 -13.51 11.65
CA ASP A 31 14.12 -13.70 12.54
C ASP A 31 13.85 -13.13 13.95
N SER A 32 13.38 -13.98 14.84
CA SER A 32 13.08 -13.63 16.24
C SER A 32 14.33 -13.24 17.06
N SER A 33 15.53 -13.50 16.58
CA SER A 33 16.79 -13.08 17.21
C SER A 33 17.16 -11.63 16.87
N SER A 34 16.56 -11.08 15.83
CA SER A 34 16.76 -9.69 15.41
C SER A 34 16.00 -8.71 16.31
N THR A 35 16.54 -7.51 16.40
CA THR A 35 15.85 -6.35 17.00
C THR A 35 15.51 -5.37 15.90
N VAL A 36 14.24 -4.97 15.79
CA VAL A 36 13.80 -3.99 14.80
C VAL A 36 13.21 -2.78 15.51
N GLU A 37 13.95 -1.68 15.49
CA GLU A 37 13.64 -0.41 16.14
C GLU A 37 13.10 0.59 15.12
N ILE A 38 12.31 1.58 15.57
CA ILE A 38 11.71 2.60 14.71
C ILE A 38 12.25 3.99 15.05
N VAL A 39 12.62 4.74 14.01
CA VAL A 39 12.78 6.19 14.05
C VAL A 39 11.57 6.80 13.35
N SER A 40 10.66 7.38 14.14
CA SER A 40 9.37 7.84 13.64
C SER A 40 9.41 9.28 13.15
N ILE A 41 8.98 9.53 11.92
CA ILE A 41 8.76 10.87 11.37
C ILE A 41 7.35 11.33 11.75
N VAL A 42 7.25 12.45 12.47
CA VAL A 42 5.97 13.01 12.94
C VAL A 42 5.77 14.44 12.42
N ARG A 43 4.52 14.83 12.21
CA ARG A 43 4.15 16.25 11.96
C ARG A 43 3.96 16.97 13.29
N ASP A 44 3.17 16.35 14.16
CA ASP A 44 2.89 16.81 15.52
C ASP A 44 3.41 15.78 16.50
N GLU A 45 3.80 16.20 17.71
CA GLU A 45 4.24 15.25 18.73
C GLU A 45 3.05 14.42 19.21
N PRO A 46 3.07 13.09 19.06
CA PRO A 46 2.01 12.24 19.58
C PRO A 46 2.09 12.21 21.12
N HIS A 47 0.93 12.09 21.78
CA HIS A 47 0.83 12.00 23.24
C HIS A 47 1.51 10.75 23.82
N ALA A 48 1.71 9.70 23.00
CA ALA A 48 2.43 8.49 23.38
C ALA A 48 3.08 7.86 22.14
N HIS A 49 4.26 7.29 22.33
CA HIS A 49 4.96 6.50 21.31
C HIS A 49 4.84 5.00 21.62
N PRO A 50 4.68 4.14 20.61
CA PRO A 50 4.87 2.70 20.77
C PRO A 50 6.28 2.39 21.32
N PRO A 51 6.45 1.33 22.12
CA PRO A 51 7.71 1.03 22.80
C PRO A 51 8.89 0.76 21.84
N GLU A 52 8.60 0.35 20.61
CA GLU A 52 9.59 0.16 19.57
C GLU A 52 10.14 1.45 18.95
N VAL A 53 9.51 2.59 19.19
CA VAL A 53 9.98 3.89 18.70
C VAL A 53 11.09 4.40 19.61
N VAL A 54 12.30 4.41 19.11
CA VAL A 54 13.51 4.76 19.87
C VAL A 54 13.96 6.20 19.65
N ALA A 55 13.49 6.83 18.57
CA ALA A 55 13.70 8.25 18.29
C ALA A 55 12.54 8.81 17.46
N THR A 56 12.32 10.11 17.61
CA THR A 56 11.31 10.86 16.87
C THR A 56 11.98 11.99 16.11
N ILE A 57 11.58 12.15 14.85
CA ILE A 57 11.99 13.28 14.00
C ILE A 57 10.74 14.11 13.71
N ARG A 58 10.70 15.36 14.17
CA ARG A 58 9.69 16.31 13.71
C ARG A 58 9.99 16.69 12.27
N GLN A 59 9.04 16.42 11.38
CA GLN A 59 9.22 16.48 9.93
C GLN A 59 9.97 17.72 9.47
N ASP A 60 9.60 18.91 9.96
CA ASP A 60 10.13 20.20 9.52
C ASP A 60 11.24 20.77 10.41
N VAL A 61 11.80 19.96 11.34
CA VAL A 61 12.89 20.36 12.24
C VAL A 61 14.19 19.69 11.82
N ALA A 62 15.00 20.40 11.06
CA ALA A 62 16.23 19.89 10.46
C ALA A 62 17.26 19.29 11.45
N SER A 63 17.32 19.81 12.70
CA SER A 63 18.22 19.31 13.74
C SER A 63 17.86 17.91 14.24
N ASP A 64 16.58 17.52 14.17
CA ASP A 64 16.12 16.24 14.68
C ASP A 64 16.67 15.08 13.84
N TYR A 65 16.92 15.30 12.55
CA TYR A 65 17.51 14.31 11.65
C TYR A 65 18.94 13.91 12.06
N ALA A 66 19.78 14.90 12.39
CA ALA A 66 21.15 14.64 12.88
C ALA A 66 21.14 14.02 14.30
N ALA A 67 20.20 14.46 15.15
CA ALA A 67 20.02 13.88 16.48
C ALA A 67 19.62 12.39 16.40
N ALA A 68 18.72 12.03 15.49
CA ALA A 68 18.33 10.65 15.26
C ALA A 68 19.51 9.78 14.79
N ALA A 69 20.36 10.26 13.87
CA ALA A 69 21.56 9.56 13.46
C ALA A 69 22.52 9.29 14.63
N SER A 70 22.66 10.26 15.55
CA SER A 70 23.47 10.13 16.76
C SER A 70 22.90 9.07 17.72
N GLU A 71 21.57 9.03 17.87
CA GLU A 71 20.90 7.99 18.66
C GLU A 71 21.11 6.60 18.08
N LEU A 72 20.98 6.43 16.74
CA LEU A 72 21.23 5.15 16.07
C LEU A 72 22.67 4.65 16.28
N ARG A 73 23.67 5.55 16.23
CA ARG A 73 25.08 5.21 16.56
C ARG A 73 25.21 4.72 18.01
N ARG A 74 24.60 5.44 18.95
CA ARG A 74 24.64 5.09 20.39
C ARG A 74 24.02 3.70 20.65
N ARG A 75 23.02 3.32 19.87
CA ARG A 75 22.33 2.04 19.99
C ARG A 75 23.06 0.90 19.28
N SER A 76 24.15 1.17 18.57
CA SER A 76 24.92 0.18 17.82
C SER A 76 24.04 -0.57 16.81
N VAL A 77 23.28 0.17 16.01
CA VAL A 77 22.47 -0.39 14.93
C VAL A 77 23.38 -0.95 13.85
N ASP A 78 23.09 -2.16 13.36
CA ASP A 78 23.89 -2.86 12.33
C ASP A 78 23.56 -2.30 10.93
N VAL A 79 22.29 -2.01 10.66
CA VAL A 79 21.80 -1.52 9.36
C VAL A 79 20.57 -0.62 9.55
N VAL A 80 20.50 0.45 8.76
CA VAL A 80 19.35 1.37 8.72
C VAL A 80 18.56 1.12 7.44
N LEU A 81 17.24 0.96 7.56
CA LEU A 81 16.29 0.91 6.46
C LEU A 81 15.52 2.23 6.40
N VAL A 82 15.63 2.96 5.29
CA VAL A 82 14.89 4.21 5.07
C VAL A 82 13.74 3.95 4.11
N GLU A 83 12.51 4.15 4.57
CA GLU A 83 11.32 4.14 3.71
C GLU A 83 11.16 5.53 3.09
N HIS A 84 11.57 5.67 1.84
CA HIS A 84 11.60 6.97 1.18
C HIS A 84 10.32 7.29 0.42
N GLU A 85 9.70 8.40 0.82
CA GLU A 85 8.67 9.13 0.07
C GLU A 85 8.89 10.63 0.29
N TYR A 86 8.87 11.44 -0.77
CA TYR A 86 9.18 12.87 -0.67
C TYR A 86 8.33 13.62 0.37
N GLY A 87 7.05 13.28 0.46
CA GLY A 87 6.08 13.98 1.30
C GLY A 87 6.17 13.68 2.80
N ILE A 88 6.98 12.70 3.22
CA ILE A 88 7.10 12.38 4.66
C ILE A 88 8.28 13.06 5.34
N PHE A 89 9.22 13.61 4.58
CA PHE A 89 10.38 14.33 5.08
C PHE A 89 10.22 15.84 4.91
N GLY A 90 10.84 16.62 5.80
CA GLY A 90 10.83 18.07 5.73
C GLY A 90 11.88 18.65 4.77
N GLY A 91 11.84 19.97 4.64
CA GLY A 91 12.65 20.72 3.68
C GLY A 91 12.09 20.64 2.27
N ASP A 92 12.72 21.38 1.33
CA ASP A 92 12.31 21.36 -0.05
C ASP A 92 12.40 19.93 -0.60
N VAL A 93 11.29 19.44 -1.17
CA VAL A 93 11.13 18.09 -1.73
C VAL A 93 11.63 16.96 -0.83
N GLY A 94 11.54 17.13 0.51
CA GLY A 94 11.95 16.10 1.48
C GLY A 94 13.45 16.06 1.75
N SER A 95 14.21 17.10 1.40
CA SER A 95 15.68 17.13 1.46
C SER A 95 16.29 16.93 2.85
N TYR A 96 15.53 17.11 3.94
CA TYR A 96 16.07 16.95 5.29
C TYR A 96 16.51 15.52 5.61
N ILE A 97 16.00 14.50 4.89
CA ILE A 97 16.49 13.12 5.02
C ILE A 97 18.00 13.03 4.77
N LEU A 98 18.56 13.86 3.87
CA LEU A 98 19.99 13.87 3.57
C LEU A 98 20.85 14.26 4.78
N LYS A 99 20.32 15.05 5.72
CA LYS A 99 21.02 15.40 6.97
C LYS A 99 21.19 14.17 7.88
N LEU A 100 20.15 13.31 7.95
CA LEU A 100 20.26 12.04 8.66
C LEU A 100 21.28 11.13 7.97
N THR A 101 21.11 10.90 6.68
CA THR A 101 21.97 9.95 5.95
C THR A 101 23.43 10.37 5.88
N HIS A 102 23.71 11.68 5.90
CA HIS A 102 25.08 12.21 5.96
C HIS A 102 25.80 11.83 7.28
N GLU A 103 25.07 11.77 8.36
CA GLU A 103 25.59 11.48 9.70
C GLU A 103 25.61 9.98 10.03
N LEU A 104 25.00 9.11 9.20
CA LEU A 104 25.03 7.66 9.43
C LEU A 104 26.44 7.10 9.20
N SER A 105 26.91 6.28 10.15
CA SER A 105 28.17 5.54 10.07
C SER A 105 28.00 4.04 9.77
N MET A 106 26.76 3.55 9.84
CA MET A 106 26.40 2.17 9.51
C MET A 106 25.79 2.11 8.10
N PRO A 107 25.75 0.91 7.47
CA PRO A 107 25.13 0.72 6.18
C PRO A 107 23.65 1.13 6.17
N MET A 108 23.20 1.66 5.05
CA MET A 108 21.83 2.06 4.82
C MET A 108 21.26 1.31 3.60
N VAL A 109 20.06 0.81 3.74
CA VAL A 109 19.19 0.38 2.65
C VAL A 109 18.09 1.41 2.49
N VAL A 110 17.72 1.75 1.28
CA VAL A 110 16.59 2.65 1.01
C VAL A 110 15.53 1.93 0.20
N THR A 111 14.27 1.98 0.65
CA THR A 111 13.10 1.57 -0.13
C THR A 111 12.50 2.79 -0.80
N LEU A 112 12.32 2.76 -2.10
CA LEU A 112 11.74 3.87 -2.86
C LEU A 112 10.24 3.65 -3.09
N HIS A 113 9.40 4.40 -2.36
CA HIS A 113 7.94 4.38 -2.54
C HIS A 113 7.49 5.20 -3.75
N THR A 114 8.33 6.11 -4.23
CA THR A 114 8.10 6.90 -5.44
C THR A 114 9.37 6.97 -6.28
N VAL A 115 9.28 6.59 -7.55
CA VAL A 115 10.26 6.85 -8.61
C VAL A 115 9.51 7.52 -9.76
N LEU A 116 9.77 8.80 -9.99
CA LEU A 116 9.09 9.58 -11.03
C LEU A 116 9.77 9.38 -12.38
N ALA A 117 8.99 9.26 -13.45
CA ALA A 117 9.53 9.18 -14.81
C ALA A 117 10.22 10.48 -15.23
N ASN A 118 9.68 11.62 -14.79
CA ASN A 118 10.20 12.95 -15.07
C ASN A 118 10.26 13.79 -13.79
N PRO A 119 11.22 13.53 -12.88
CA PRO A 119 11.35 14.29 -11.64
C PRO A 119 11.80 15.73 -11.91
N SER A 120 11.39 16.67 -11.06
CA SER A 120 12.02 17.99 -11.03
C SER A 120 13.51 17.85 -10.68
N PRO A 121 14.39 18.82 -11.07
CA PRO A 121 15.81 18.76 -10.74
C PRO A 121 16.09 18.53 -9.26
N ASP A 122 15.36 19.22 -8.38
CA ASP A 122 15.53 19.12 -6.92
C ASP A 122 15.15 17.72 -6.40
N ARG A 123 14.05 17.12 -6.91
CA ARG A 123 13.67 15.75 -6.57
C ARG A 123 14.67 14.72 -7.07
N ALA A 124 15.17 14.91 -8.30
CA ALA A 124 16.20 14.04 -8.87
C ALA A 124 17.49 14.08 -8.05
N GLU A 125 17.88 15.26 -7.57
CA GLU A 125 19.09 15.44 -6.77
C GLU A 125 18.98 14.79 -5.39
N VAL A 126 17.84 14.98 -4.69
CA VAL A 126 17.61 14.31 -3.40
C VAL A 126 17.69 12.80 -3.57
N LEU A 127 17.02 12.25 -4.58
CA LEU A 127 16.98 10.81 -4.80
C LEU A 127 18.34 10.25 -5.20
N ARG A 128 19.08 10.96 -6.08
CA ARG A 128 20.46 10.58 -6.47
C ARG A 128 21.36 10.51 -5.24
N THR A 129 21.41 11.57 -4.44
CA THR A 129 22.23 11.63 -3.23
C THR A 129 21.88 10.53 -2.24
N LEU A 130 20.58 10.22 -2.10
CA LEU A 130 20.12 9.15 -1.23
C LEU A 130 20.58 7.78 -1.72
N CYS A 131 20.42 7.49 -3.01
CA CYS A 131 20.84 6.24 -3.63
C CYS A 131 22.36 6.05 -3.64
N GLU A 132 23.15 7.11 -3.89
CA GLU A 132 24.62 7.06 -3.84
C GLU A 132 25.15 6.68 -2.45
N ARG A 133 24.43 7.04 -1.39
CA ARG A 133 24.80 6.71 -0.01
C ARG A 133 24.29 5.35 0.45
N ALA A 134 23.29 4.80 -0.23
CA ALA A 134 22.71 3.51 0.12
C ALA A 134 23.66 2.36 -0.26
N ALA A 135 23.82 1.38 0.62
CA ALA A 135 24.48 0.13 0.29
C ALA A 135 23.67 -0.69 -0.72
N LEU A 136 22.34 -0.66 -0.57
CA LEU A 136 21.36 -1.26 -1.47
C LEU A 136 20.12 -0.38 -1.58
N VAL A 137 19.46 -0.43 -2.74
CA VAL A 137 18.21 0.25 -3.04
C VAL A 137 17.13 -0.78 -3.28
N MET A 138 16.02 -0.70 -2.58
CA MET A 138 14.86 -1.55 -2.76
C MET A 138 13.77 -0.81 -3.54
N VAL A 139 13.15 -1.51 -4.45
CA VAL A 139 11.99 -1.05 -5.23
C VAL A 139 10.94 -2.16 -5.30
N PHE A 140 9.70 -1.82 -5.63
CA PHE A 140 8.60 -2.77 -5.59
C PHE A 140 8.38 -3.55 -6.88
N THR A 141 8.94 -3.08 -8.01
CA THR A 141 8.69 -3.65 -9.34
C THR A 141 9.92 -3.62 -10.25
N GLU A 142 9.93 -4.46 -11.28
CA GLU A 142 10.98 -4.44 -12.30
C GLU A 142 10.95 -3.15 -13.14
N THR A 143 9.77 -2.55 -13.33
CA THR A 143 9.69 -1.23 -13.98
C THR A 143 10.36 -0.16 -13.13
N ALA A 144 10.11 -0.11 -11.81
CA ALA A 144 10.81 0.82 -10.92
C ALA A 144 12.32 0.58 -10.91
N ARG A 145 12.77 -0.70 -10.90
CA ARG A 145 14.20 -1.06 -11.03
C ARG A 145 14.80 -0.50 -12.30
N ARG A 146 14.16 -0.74 -13.43
CA ARG A 146 14.61 -0.20 -14.73
C ARG A 146 14.70 1.32 -14.72
N MET A 147 13.68 2.01 -14.19
CA MET A 147 13.68 3.47 -14.08
C MET A 147 14.83 4.01 -13.22
N VAL A 148 15.13 3.37 -12.09
CA VAL A 148 16.26 3.74 -11.21
C VAL A 148 17.59 3.62 -11.95
N ILE A 149 17.79 2.54 -12.71
CA ILE A 149 19.02 2.28 -13.47
C ILE A 149 19.13 3.24 -14.67
N GLU A 150 18.08 3.40 -15.46
CA GLU A 150 18.07 4.27 -16.66
C GLU A 150 18.27 5.75 -16.32
N GLN A 151 17.79 6.18 -15.13
CA GLN A 151 18.03 7.55 -14.63
C GLN A 151 19.41 7.72 -13.97
N GLY A 152 20.23 6.66 -13.92
CA GLY A 152 21.56 6.69 -13.31
C GLY A 152 21.53 6.97 -11.80
N LEU A 153 20.47 6.57 -11.10
CA LEU A 153 20.33 6.76 -9.65
C LEU A 153 21.10 5.69 -8.86
N ALA A 154 21.17 4.48 -9.41
CA ALA A 154 21.92 3.37 -8.81
C ALA A 154 22.36 2.38 -9.88
N GLU A 155 23.44 1.64 -9.60
CA GLU A 155 23.91 0.54 -10.46
C GLU A 155 23.02 -0.70 -10.32
N SER A 156 22.98 -1.54 -11.37
CA SER A 156 22.12 -2.73 -11.41
C SER A 156 22.31 -3.67 -10.22
N GLU A 157 23.56 -3.83 -9.77
CA GLU A 157 23.97 -4.70 -8.65
C GLU A 157 23.58 -4.13 -7.27
N GLN A 158 23.18 -2.87 -7.23
CA GLN A 158 22.74 -2.18 -6.01
C GLN A 158 21.23 -2.28 -5.82
N VAL A 159 20.45 -2.54 -6.88
CA VAL A 159 18.98 -2.51 -6.83
C VAL A 159 18.41 -3.91 -6.59
N ARG A 160 17.47 -4.01 -5.65
CA ARG A 160 16.71 -5.22 -5.33
C ARG A 160 15.22 -4.95 -5.55
N VAL A 161 14.53 -5.89 -6.18
CA VAL A 161 13.07 -5.85 -6.31
C VAL A 161 12.47 -6.70 -5.20
N ILE A 162 11.76 -6.05 -4.29
CA ILE A 162 11.01 -6.68 -3.21
C ILE A 162 9.56 -6.20 -3.32
N PRO A 163 8.60 -7.06 -3.59
CA PRO A 163 7.21 -6.65 -3.77
C PRO A 163 6.61 -6.05 -2.49
N HIS A 164 5.53 -5.33 -2.61
CA HIS A 164 4.76 -4.87 -1.45
C HIS A 164 4.09 -6.07 -0.77
N GLY A 165 4.18 -6.16 0.57
CA GLY A 165 3.57 -7.24 1.34
C GLY A 165 2.05 -7.08 1.48
N ALA A 166 1.37 -8.20 1.65
CA ALA A 166 -0.05 -8.27 1.98
C ALA A 166 -0.26 -9.10 3.26
N PRO A 167 -1.25 -8.74 4.10
CA PRO A 167 -1.61 -9.52 5.27
C PRO A 167 -2.01 -10.96 4.92
N ASP A 168 -1.54 -11.93 5.71
CA ASP A 168 -1.78 -13.35 5.47
C ASP A 168 -3.28 -13.71 5.57
N GLU A 169 -4.03 -12.96 6.37
CA GLU A 169 -5.49 -13.07 6.51
C GLU A 169 -6.21 -12.89 5.17
N LEU A 170 -5.68 -12.06 4.27
CA LEU A 170 -6.25 -11.88 2.94
C LEU A 170 -6.07 -13.12 2.07
N THR A 171 -4.92 -13.78 2.17
CA THR A 171 -4.63 -15.00 1.39
C THR A 171 -5.45 -16.19 1.85
N GLN A 172 -5.64 -16.35 3.15
CA GLN A 172 -6.48 -17.40 3.73
C GLN A 172 -7.96 -17.24 3.35
N ALA A 173 -8.48 -16.03 3.37
CA ALA A 173 -9.85 -15.73 2.95
C ALA A 173 -10.12 -16.08 1.48
N ALA A 174 -9.10 -15.94 0.62
CA ALA A 174 -9.20 -16.30 -0.80
C ALA A 174 -9.20 -17.81 -1.04
N TRP A 175 -8.54 -18.57 -0.17
CA TRP A 175 -8.38 -20.03 -0.33
C TRP A 175 -9.46 -20.85 0.36
N SER A 176 -10.15 -20.30 1.37
CA SER A 176 -11.37 -20.92 1.85
C SER A 176 -12.38 -20.88 0.71
N ASP A 177 -12.57 -22.02 0.06
CA ASP A 177 -13.58 -22.16 -0.99
C ASP A 177 -14.85 -21.44 -0.56
N ARG A 178 -15.48 -20.70 -1.46
CA ARG A 178 -16.80 -20.12 -1.33
C ARG A 178 -17.85 -21.24 -1.13
N VAL A 179 -17.68 -21.98 -0.05
CA VAL A 179 -18.58 -23.05 0.34
C VAL A 179 -19.66 -22.44 1.22
N GLY A 180 -20.80 -22.23 0.61
CA GLY A 180 -22.05 -21.97 1.30
C GLY A 180 -22.36 -20.50 1.56
N GLU A 181 -23.63 -20.19 1.44
CA GLU A 181 -24.28 -18.88 1.61
C GLU A 181 -24.17 -18.29 3.03
N ASP A 182 -23.53 -19.02 3.99
CA ASP A 182 -23.30 -18.63 5.38
C ASP A 182 -21.81 -18.73 5.72
N LEU A 183 -21.03 -17.67 5.39
CA LEU A 183 -19.74 -17.45 6.02
C LEU A 183 -19.96 -16.99 7.47
N ASN A 184 -20.19 -17.96 8.37
CA ASN A 184 -19.97 -17.77 9.80
C ASN A 184 -18.46 -17.69 10.05
N PHE A 185 -17.87 -16.55 9.73
CA PHE A 185 -16.50 -16.24 10.10
C PHE A 185 -16.43 -16.14 11.64
N ARG A 186 -15.71 -17.08 12.26
CA ARG A 186 -15.28 -16.92 13.64
C ARG A 186 -13.91 -16.23 13.60
N PRO A 187 -13.80 -14.97 14.08
CA PRO A 187 -12.48 -14.34 14.18
C PRO A 187 -11.61 -15.20 15.10
N SER A 188 -10.41 -15.53 14.64
CA SER A 188 -9.38 -16.05 15.53
C SER A 188 -9.13 -15.00 16.61
N GLN A 189 -8.94 -15.41 17.88
CA GLN A 189 -8.69 -14.50 19.01
C GLN A 189 -7.28 -13.86 18.96
N SER A 190 -6.70 -13.66 17.78
CA SER A 190 -5.45 -12.95 17.60
C SER A 190 -5.75 -11.52 17.17
N SER A 191 -5.63 -10.61 18.15
CA SER A 191 -5.46 -9.16 18.03
C SER A 191 -6.06 -8.49 16.77
N SER A 192 -7.27 -7.93 16.91
CA SER A 192 -7.85 -6.96 15.97
C SER A 192 -6.96 -5.71 15.92
N VAL A 193 -5.98 -5.70 15.04
CA VAL A 193 -5.26 -4.49 14.68
C VAL A 193 -5.99 -3.91 13.48
N SER A 194 -6.57 -2.71 13.62
CA SER A 194 -7.10 -2.01 12.46
C SER A 194 -5.96 -1.76 11.48
N MET A 195 -6.20 -1.89 10.19
CA MET A 195 -5.23 -1.65 9.12
C MET A 195 -4.50 -0.29 9.26
N TRP A 196 -5.03 0.61 10.07
CA TRP A 196 -4.56 1.99 10.28
C TRP A 196 -4.25 2.32 11.75
N GLY A 197 -4.11 1.31 12.62
CA GLY A 197 -3.82 1.50 14.05
C GLY A 197 -5.08 1.88 14.86
N SER A 198 -5.37 1.08 15.87
CA SER A 198 -6.40 1.39 16.87
C SER A 198 -5.87 2.46 17.81
N THR A 199 -6.63 3.49 17.99
CA THR A 199 -6.66 4.60 18.93
C THR A 199 -6.24 5.94 18.35
N ALA A 200 -7.16 6.64 17.71
CA ALA A 200 -7.19 8.08 17.73
C ALA A 200 -8.59 8.51 18.13
N GLU A 201 -8.66 9.35 19.11
CA GLU A 201 -9.84 10.08 19.52
C GLU A 201 -10.38 10.91 18.34
N TYR A 202 -11.25 10.26 17.54
CA TYR A 202 -12.31 10.98 16.85
C TYR A 202 -13.59 10.67 17.65
N PRO A 203 -14.41 11.69 17.98
CA PRO A 203 -15.61 11.45 18.73
C PRO A 203 -16.49 10.43 17.98
N PRO A 204 -17.03 9.41 18.67
CA PRO A 204 -17.94 8.48 18.04
C PRO A 204 -19.20 9.25 17.61
N PRO A 205 -19.84 8.89 16.51
CA PRO A 205 -21.15 9.41 16.19
C PRO A 205 -22.10 9.08 17.36
N VAL A 206 -22.82 10.10 17.83
CA VAL A 206 -23.74 9.99 18.96
C VAL A 206 -24.87 9.03 18.60
N GLY A 207 -24.83 7.83 19.14
CA GLY A 207 -25.88 6.84 19.00
C GLY A 207 -25.57 5.63 19.90
N ASN A 208 -26.28 5.54 21.04
CA ASN A 208 -26.26 4.38 21.94
C ASN A 208 -26.52 3.09 21.17
N MET A 209 -25.55 2.19 21.11
CA MET A 209 -25.79 0.78 20.79
C MET A 209 -25.20 -0.10 21.87
N THR A 210 -26.11 -0.72 22.62
CA THR A 210 -25.87 -1.79 23.56
C THR A 210 -25.21 -2.98 22.88
N THR A 211 -24.14 -3.46 23.48
CA THR A 211 -23.42 -4.69 23.13
C THR A 211 -24.34 -5.90 23.16
N SER A 212 -24.64 -6.49 22.02
CA SER A 212 -25.00 -7.89 21.89
C SER A 212 -24.21 -8.52 20.73
N SER A 213 -23.58 -9.62 21.05
CA SER A 213 -22.80 -10.50 20.20
C SER A 213 -23.46 -10.82 18.86
N SER A 214 -22.65 -10.80 17.82
CA SER A 214 -22.80 -11.47 16.53
C SER A 214 -23.05 -10.57 15.32
N SER A 215 -22.23 -10.83 14.31
CA SER A 215 -22.21 -10.26 12.97
C SER A 215 -21.69 -8.83 12.87
N LEU A 216 -20.42 -8.70 12.47
CA LEU A 216 -19.89 -7.50 11.81
C LEU A 216 -20.74 -7.26 10.55
N GLN A 217 -21.81 -6.49 10.70
CA GLN A 217 -22.59 -6.02 9.56
C GLN A 217 -21.90 -4.79 9.02
N LEU A 218 -21.18 -4.96 7.90
CA LEU A 218 -20.64 -3.86 7.08
C LEU A 218 -21.75 -2.90 6.57
N GLY A 219 -22.98 -3.05 6.98
CA GLY A 219 -24.10 -2.30 6.41
C GLY A 219 -24.29 -2.52 4.91
N LEU A 220 -23.72 -3.61 4.38
CA LEU A 220 -23.78 -3.93 2.95
C LEU A 220 -25.22 -4.26 2.55
N PRO A 221 -25.63 -3.83 1.34
CA PRO A 221 -26.84 -4.34 0.72
C PRO A 221 -26.74 -5.86 0.54
N SER A 222 -27.86 -6.55 0.38
CA SER A 222 -27.83 -7.99 0.08
C SER A 222 -26.96 -8.26 -1.14
N LEU A 223 -25.93 -9.09 -0.99
CA LEU A 223 -25.03 -9.49 -2.05
C LEU A 223 -25.47 -10.79 -2.76
N ALA A 224 -26.57 -11.41 -2.27
CA ALA A 224 -27.07 -12.65 -2.85
C ALA A 224 -27.46 -12.45 -4.31
N GLY A 225 -26.89 -13.25 -5.19
CA GLY A 225 -27.13 -13.19 -6.65
C GLY A 225 -26.57 -11.96 -7.36
N ARG A 226 -25.76 -11.12 -6.65
CA ARG A 226 -25.10 -9.96 -7.26
C ARG A 226 -23.68 -10.32 -7.74
N SER A 227 -23.28 -9.71 -8.85
CA SER A 227 -21.87 -9.67 -9.27
C SER A 227 -21.23 -8.42 -8.69
N VAL A 228 -20.22 -8.61 -7.84
CA VAL A 228 -19.63 -7.52 -7.05
C VAL A 228 -18.35 -6.99 -7.70
N LEU A 229 -18.39 -5.73 -8.09
CA LEU A 229 -17.20 -4.92 -8.33
C LEU A 229 -16.82 -4.22 -7.02
N SER A 230 -15.54 -4.06 -6.73
CA SER A 230 -15.11 -3.27 -5.57
C SER A 230 -13.89 -2.42 -5.83
N THR A 231 -13.82 -1.30 -5.11
CA THR A 231 -12.61 -0.48 -4.91
C THR A 231 -12.54 -0.12 -3.45
N PHE A 232 -11.36 -0.20 -2.84
CA PHE A 232 -11.17 0.19 -1.45
C PHE A 232 -9.95 1.08 -1.24
N GLY A 233 -9.91 1.75 -0.10
CA GLY A 233 -8.81 2.62 0.35
C GLY A 233 -9.26 4.06 0.52
N LEU A 234 -8.30 4.95 0.82
CA LEU A 234 -8.58 6.39 0.98
C LEU A 234 -9.09 6.99 -0.32
N ILE A 235 -10.30 7.56 -0.26
CA ILE A 235 -10.98 8.13 -1.44
C ILE A 235 -10.40 9.51 -1.76
N SER A 236 -10.01 9.68 -3.01
CA SER A 236 -9.50 10.93 -3.58
C SER A 236 -9.70 10.93 -5.10
N ASP A 237 -9.61 12.09 -5.73
CA ASP A 237 -9.75 12.25 -7.18
C ASP A 237 -8.70 11.46 -7.98
N SER A 238 -7.51 11.27 -7.41
CA SER A 238 -6.45 10.46 -8.02
C SER A 238 -6.86 9.00 -8.28
N LYS A 239 -7.90 8.52 -7.56
CA LYS A 239 -8.44 7.16 -7.72
C LYS A 239 -9.31 7.00 -8.98
N GLY A 240 -9.85 8.09 -9.54
CA GLY A 240 -10.61 8.06 -10.79
C GLY A 240 -11.92 7.26 -10.71
N LEU A 241 -12.57 7.21 -9.54
CA LEU A 241 -13.74 6.36 -9.29
C LEU A 241 -14.93 6.70 -10.19
N GLU A 242 -15.04 7.96 -10.65
CA GLU A 242 -16.03 8.40 -11.63
C GLU A 242 -15.95 7.61 -12.93
N MET A 243 -14.76 7.17 -13.36
CA MET A 243 -14.59 6.36 -14.57
C MET A 243 -15.35 5.02 -14.48
N VAL A 244 -15.43 4.43 -13.28
CA VAL A 244 -16.20 3.20 -13.05
C VAL A 244 -17.69 3.51 -13.07
N ILE A 245 -18.12 4.60 -12.38
CA ILE A 245 -19.52 5.01 -12.32
C ILE A 245 -20.04 5.34 -13.74
N ASP A 246 -19.25 6.04 -14.55
CA ASP A 246 -19.57 6.34 -15.96
C ASP A 246 -19.67 5.07 -16.84
N ALA A 247 -18.98 4.00 -16.46
CA ALA A 247 -19.04 2.72 -17.18
C ALA A 247 -20.28 1.88 -16.81
N LEU A 248 -20.85 2.10 -15.60
CA LEU A 248 -21.93 1.27 -15.05
C LEU A 248 -23.19 1.23 -15.91
N PRO A 249 -23.69 2.30 -16.57
CA PRO A 249 -24.89 2.21 -17.40
C PRO A 249 -24.78 1.13 -18.50
N SER A 250 -23.62 1.04 -19.14
CA SER A 250 -23.36 0.00 -20.15
C SER A 250 -23.20 -1.39 -19.52
N ILE A 251 -22.63 -1.47 -18.33
CA ILE A 251 -22.43 -2.73 -17.61
C ILE A 251 -23.77 -3.26 -17.13
N THR A 252 -24.58 -2.44 -16.47
CA THR A 252 -25.88 -2.83 -15.89
C THR A 252 -26.93 -3.18 -16.95
N ALA A 253 -26.86 -2.56 -18.13
CA ALA A 253 -27.71 -2.94 -19.27
C ALA A 253 -27.47 -4.40 -19.72
N ALA A 254 -26.23 -4.89 -19.65
CA ALA A 254 -25.89 -6.27 -20.00
C ALA A 254 -25.89 -7.24 -18.81
N HIS A 255 -25.57 -6.75 -17.62
CA HIS A 255 -25.50 -7.47 -16.35
C HIS A 255 -26.25 -6.73 -15.24
N PRO A 256 -27.60 -6.81 -15.18
CA PRO A 256 -28.42 -6.08 -14.20
C PRO A 256 -28.14 -6.42 -12.75
N GLN A 257 -27.41 -7.52 -12.48
CA GLN A 257 -27.03 -7.94 -11.13
C GLN A 257 -25.73 -7.31 -10.61
N VAL A 258 -25.06 -6.44 -11.40
CA VAL A 258 -23.84 -5.80 -10.96
C VAL A 258 -24.09 -4.83 -9.80
N LEU A 259 -23.20 -4.88 -8.81
CA LEU A 259 -23.11 -3.95 -7.71
C LEU A 259 -21.66 -3.47 -7.56
N TYR A 260 -21.45 -2.17 -7.55
CA TYR A 260 -20.15 -1.58 -7.28
C TYR A 260 -20.06 -1.08 -5.83
N LEU A 261 -19.10 -1.60 -5.07
CA LEU A 261 -18.81 -1.22 -3.69
C LEU A 261 -17.60 -0.31 -3.64
N ILE A 262 -17.78 0.90 -3.13
CA ILE A 262 -16.72 1.89 -2.89
C ILE A 262 -16.48 1.97 -1.40
N ALA A 263 -15.36 1.42 -0.92
CA ALA A 263 -15.10 1.25 0.49
C ALA A 263 -13.89 2.07 0.97
N GLY A 264 -14.11 2.92 1.97
CA GLY A 264 -13.08 3.73 2.60
C GLY A 264 -13.51 5.15 2.89
N GLN A 265 -12.79 5.81 3.77
CA GLN A 265 -12.98 7.22 4.08
C GLN A 265 -12.29 8.11 3.06
N THR A 266 -12.71 9.36 2.98
CA THR A 266 -12.01 10.38 2.18
C THR A 266 -10.61 10.62 2.75
N HIS A 267 -9.63 10.79 1.86
CA HIS A 267 -8.24 11.01 2.25
C HIS A 267 -8.11 12.23 3.19
N PRO A 268 -7.40 12.13 4.33
CA PRO A 268 -7.30 13.23 5.29
C PRO A 268 -6.84 14.56 4.70
N ASP A 269 -5.87 14.55 3.77
CA ASP A 269 -5.40 15.75 3.10
C ASP A 269 -6.47 16.34 2.15
N VAL A 270 -7.35 15.50 1.58
CA VAL A 270 -8.49 15.96 0.77
C VAL A 270 -9.55 16.58 1.66
N ILE A 271 -9.89 15.93 2.79
CA ILE A 271 -10.82 16.49 3.78
C ILE A 271 -10.35 17.87 4.24
N HIS A 272 -9.04 17.99 4.55
CA HIS A 272 -8.48 19.26 5.04
C HIS A 272 -8.57 20.39 3.99
N LYS A 273 -8.39 20.08 2.71
CA LYS A 273 -8.36 21.08 1.62
C LYS A 273 -9.73 21.37 1.02
N GLU A 274 -10.55 20.34 0.84
CA GLU A 274 -11.74 20.34 -0.02
C GLU A 274 -12.99 19.75 0.67
N GLY A 275 -12.82 19.24 1.91
CA GLY A 275 -13.89 18.53 2.60
C GLY A 275 -14.30 17.24 1.88
N GLU A 276 -15.59 16.94 1.89
CA GLU A 276 -16.18 15.75 1.24
C GLU A 276 -16.61 15.99 -0.21
N SER A 277 -16.15 17.07 -0.84
CA SER A 277 -16.61 17.48 -2.18
C SER A 277 -16.49 16.38 -3.24
N TYR A 278 -15.38 15.63 -3.25
CA TYR A 278 -15.18 14.54 -4.21
C TYR A 278 -16.17 13.40 -3.97
N ARG A 279 -16.34 12.94 -2.72
CA ARG A 279 -17.32 11.89 -2.38
C ARG A 279 -18.73 12.30 -2.72
N LEU A 280 -19.13 13.53 -2.35
CA LEU A 280 -20.45 14.07 -2.67
C LEU A 280 -20.68 14.18 -4.18
N GLY A 281 -19.63 14.56 -4.94
CA GLY A 281 -19.66 14.55 -6.39
C GLY A 281 -19.90 13.16 -6.98
N LEU A 282 -19.25 12.11 -6.45
CA LEU A 282 -19.50 10.74 -6.86
C LEU A 282 -20.94 10.28 -6.54
N GLN A 283 -21.46 10.63 -5.37
CA GLN A 283 -22.85 10.33 -4.98
C GLN A 283 -23.86 11.06 -5.89
N GLY A 284 -23.58 12.31 -6.25
CA GLY A 284 -24.37 13.06 -7.22
C GLY A 284 -24.37 12.38 -8.59
N LEU A 285 -23.21 11.96 -9.08
CA LEU A 285 -23.10 11.25 -10.36
C LEU A 285 -23.88 9.93 -10.36
N VAL A 286 -23.85 9.17 -9.27
CA VAL A 286 -24.65 7.94 -9.10
C VAL A 286 -26.14 8.24 -9.20
N HIS A 287 -26.60 9.31 -8.56
CA HIS A 287 -28.00 9.74 -8.63
C HIS A 287 -28.40 10.20 -10.05
N ASP A 288 -27.57 11.02 -10.69
CA ASP A 288 -27.85 11.59 -12.03
C ASP A 288 -27.91 10.51 -13.12
N LEU A 289 -27.20 9.39 -12.92
CA LEU A 289 -27.19 8.24 -13.82
C LEU A 289 -28.19 7.14 -13.44
N ASP A 290 -29.05 7.36 -12.43
CA ASP A 290 -30.04 6.39 -11.92
C ASP A 290 -29.41 5.05 -11.49
N LEU A 291 -28.25 5.11 -10.79
CA LEU A 291 -27.46 3.97 -10.39
C LEU A 291 -27.54 3.65 -8.88
N CYS A 292 -28.51 4.19 -8.16
CA CYS A 292 -28.63 4.03 -6.70
C CYS A 292 -28.72 2.57 -6.24
N ASP A 293 -29.30 1.68 -7.06
CA ASP A 293 -29.39 0.24 -6.79
C ASP A 293 -28.11 -0.55 -7.20
N HIS A 294 -27.14 0.14 -7.83
CA HIS A 294 -25.94 -0.46 -8.41
C HIS A 294 -24.65 0.04 -7.79
N VAL A 295 -24.69 1.06 -6.92
CA VAL A 295 -23.51 1.59 -6.23
C VAL A 295 -23.79 1.72 -4.74
N SER A 296 -22.84 1.27 -3.92
CA SER A 296 -22.90 1.44 -2.46
C SER A 296 -21.58 1.99 -1.93
N PHE A 297 -21.67 2.96 -1.04
CA PHE A 297 -20.54 3.57 -0.35
C PHE A 297 -20.43 3.03 1.08
N ILE A 298 -19.24 2.57 1.46
CA ILE A 298 -18.89 2.14 2.81
C ILE A 298 -17.94 3.18 3.37
N ASP A 299 -18.46 4.11 4.19
CA ASP A 299 -17.72 5.28 4.67
C ASP A 299 -17.09 5.06 6.03
N HIS A 300 -16.15 4.11 6.09
CA HIS A 300 -15.26 3.95 7.25
C HIS A 300 -13.97 3.27 6.84
N PHE A 301 -12.96 3.32 7.71
CA PHE A 301 -11.75 2.54 7.56
C PHE A 301 -12.05 1.07 7.84
N LEU A 302 -11.77 0.22 6.85
CA LEU A 302 -11.92 -1.21 7.02
C LEU A 302 -10.81 -1.76 7.91
N THR A 303 -11.19 -2.59 8.87
CA THR A 303 -10.26 -3.50 9.55
C THR A 303 -9.78 -4.55 8.55
N ILE A 304 -8.72 -5.29 8.89
CA ILE A 304 -8.22 -6.35 8.00
C ILE A 304 -9.28 -7.46 7.80
N ASP A 305 -10.04 -7.78 8.84
CA ASP A 305 -11.12 -8.76 8.77
C ASP A 305 -12.27 -8.28 7.85
N GLU A 306 -12.68 -7.01 7.97
CA GLU A 306 -13.68 -6.40 7.07
C GLU A 306 -13.20 -6.36 5.63
N LEU A 307 -11.93 -6.04 5.41
CA LEU A 307 -11.33 -6.05 4.08
C LEU A 307 -11.27 -7.47 3.51
N ALA A 308 -10.91 -8.47 4.30
CA ALA A 308 -10.94 -9.87 3.90
C ALA A 308 -12.35 -10.30 3.49
N MET A 309 -13.39 -9.92 4.26
CA MET A 309 -14.78 -10.18 3.90
C MET A 309 -15.21 -9.48 2.60
N LEU A 310 -14.83 -8.21 2.42
CA LEU A 310 -15.10 -7.46 1.19
C LEU A 310 -14.47 -8.17 -0.03
N LEU A 311 -13.18 -8.48 0.06
CA LEU A 311 -12.43 -9.10 -1.04
C LEU A 311 -12.91 -10.53 -1.33
N ALA A 312 -13.30 -11.31 -0.31
CA ALA A 312 -13.89 -12.63 -0.50
C ALA A 312 -15.22 -12.60 -1.28
N ARG A 313 -15.96 -11.47 -1.22
CA ARG A 313 -17.21 -11.25 -1.96
C ARG A 313 -17.03 -10.52 -3.29
N THR A 314 -15.80 -10.09 -3.60
CA THR A 314 -15.48 -9.34 -4.81
C THR A 314 -15.28 -10.29 -5.99
N ASP A 315 -16.02 -10.06 -7.08
CA ASP A 315 -15.82 -10.77 -8.34
C ASP A 315 -14.72 -10.14 -9.18
N LEU A 316 -14.68 -8.79 -9.21
CA LEU A 316 -13.65 -8.01 -9.88
C LEU A 316 -13.26 -6.83 -9.00
N TYR A 317 -11.97 -6.68 -8.72
CA TYR A 317 -11.42 -5.46 -8.13
C TYR A 317 -11.12 -4.44 -9.22
N VAL A 318 -11.55 -3.17 -9.04
CA VAL A 318 -11.36 -2.13 -10.05
C VAL A 318 -10.48 -1.02 -9.49
N THR A 319 -9.41 -0.66 -10.23
CA THR A 319 -8.49 0.41 -9.81
C THR A 319 -8.16 1.32 -10.99
N PRO A 320 -9.03 2.34 -11.27
CA PRO A 320 -8.95 3.19 -12.44
C PRO A 320 -8.13 4.46 -12.17
N TYR A 321 -6.93 4.32 -11.54
CA TYR A 321 -6.10 5.46 -11.17
C TYR A 321 -5.80 6.35 -12.38
N ARG A 322 -5.73 7.68 -12.13
CA ARG A 322 -5.53 8.68 -13.18
C ARG A 322 -4.09 8.90 -13.59
N SER A 323 -3.13 8.60 -12.71
CA SER A 323 -1.71 8.84 -12.96
C SER A 323 -0.97 7.57 -13.30
N LYS A 324 -0.07 7.64 -14.29
CA LYS A 324 0.84 6.56 -14.66
C LYS A 324 1.95 6.35 -13.64
N ASP A 325 2.33 7.38 -12.89
CA ASP A 325 3.54 7.40 -12.06
C ASP A 325 3.42 6.64 -10.72
N GLN A 326 2.32 5.88 -10.53
CA GLN A 326 2.13 5.07 -9.33
C GLN A 326 2.99 3.80 -9.42
N ILE A 327 4.09 3.73 -8.68
CA ILE A 327 5.02 2.59 -8.68
C ILE A 327 4.78 1.59 -7.55
N VAL A 328 3.82 1.87 -6.67
CA VAL A 328 3.38 0.96 -5.60
C VAL A 328 1.89 1.20 -5.30
N SER A 329 1.16 0.14 -5.01
CA SER A 329 -0.25 0.22 -4.59
C SER A 329 -0.57 -0.92 -3.62
N GLY A 330 -0.63 -0.61 -2.33
CA GLY A 330 -1.05 -1.56 -1.30
C GLY A 330 -2.44 -2.13 -1.57
N ALA A 331 -3.38 -1.28 -2.02
CA ALA A 331 -4.73 -1.73 -2.35
C ALA A 331 -4.76 -2.75 -3.51
N LEU A 332 -3.99 -2.54 -4.58
CA LEU A 332 -3.88 -3.52 -5.66
C LEU A 332 -3.18 -4.80 -5.18
N THR A 333 -2.10 -4.66 -4.39
CA THR A 333 -1.40 -5.80 -3.79
C THR A 333 -2.36 -6.66 -2.98
N PHE A 334 -3.17 -6.05 -2.11
CA PHE A 334 -4.12 -6.77 -1.26
C PHE A 334 -5.22 -7.47 -2.07
N ALA A 335 -5.75 -6.81 -3.10
CA ALA A 335 -6.74 -7.41 -3.98
C ALA A 335 -6.18 -8.65 -4.73
N VAL A 336 -4.95 -8.55 -5.26
CA VAL A 336 -4.29 -9.68 -5.94
C VAL A 336 -3.94 -10.79 -4.95
N ALA A 337 -3.44 -10.46 -3.75
CA ALA A 337 -3.16 -11.42 -2.69
C ALA A 337 -4.43 -12.18 -2.26
N ALA A 338 -5.58 -11.49 -2.22
CA ALA A 338 -6.89 -12.11 -1.99
C ALA A 338 -7.41 -12.93 -3.18
N GLY A 339 -6.68 -13.01 -4.29
CA GLY A 339 -7.07 -13.74 -5.49
C GLY A 339 -8.17 -13.06 -6.29
N CYS A 340 -8.39 -11.75 -6.14
CA CYS A 340 -9.37 -11.02 -6.94
C CYS A 340 -8.83 -10.74 -8.33
N PRO A 341 -9.56 -11.10 -9.41
CA PRO A 341 -9.26 -10.61 -10.74
C PRO A 341 -9.41 -9.10 -10.81
N VAL A 342 -8.57 -8.43 -11.60
CA VAL A 342 -8.47 -6.97 -11.59
C VAL A 342 -8.83 -6.37 -12.95
N VAL A 343 -9.52 -5.21 -12.94
CA VAL A 343 -9.57 -4.28 -14.07
C VAL A 343 -8.89 -2.98 -13.64
N SER A 344 -7.86 -2.55 -14.35
CA SER A 344 -7.01 -1.43 -13.94
C SER A 344 -6.63 -0.52 -15.12
N THR A 345 -6.35 0.74 -14.84
CA THR A 345 -5.56 1.58 -15.75
C THR A 345 -4.09 1.17 -15.70
N PRO A 346 -3.30 1.46 -16.78
CA PRO A 346 -1.93 0.96 -16.90
C PRO A 346 -0.91 1.87 -16.17
N TYR A 347 -1.09 2.08 -14.87
CA TYR A 347 -0.03 2.69 -14.06
C TYR A 347 1.09 1.66 -13.80
N PHE A 348 2.30 2.12 -13.57
CA PHE A 348 3.51 1.28 -13.56
C PHE A 348 3.38 0.03 -12.69
N TYR A 349 2.85 0.16 -11.47
CA TYR A 349 2.66 -0.98 -10.59
C TYR A 349 1.65 -2.00 -11.13
N ALA A 350 0.54 -1.52 -11.74
CA ALA A 350 -0.46 -2.40 -12.33
C ALA A 350 0.05 -3.09 -13.60
N GLU A 351 0.84 -2.41 -14.43
CA GLU A 351 1.49 -3.03 -15.60
C GLU A 351 2.36 -4.23 -15.17
N ASP A 352 3.18 -4.08 -14.12
CA ASP A 352 4.04 -5.14 -13.64
C ASP A 352 3.24 -6.26 -12.95
N LEU A 353 2.37 -5.92 -12.00
CA LEU A 353 1.68 -6.92 -11.17
C LEU A 353 0.65 -7.74 -11.95
N LEU A 354 0.00 -7.14 -12.96
CA LEU A 354 -1.03 -7.80 -13.77
C LEU A 354 -0.51 -8.41 -15.08
N SER A 355 0.79 -8.30 -15.35
CA SER A 355 1.41 -8.75 -16.61
C SER A 355 1.20 -10.23 -16.93
N SER A 356 1.01 -11.05 -15.90
CA SER A 356 0.80 -12.50 -16.02
C SER A 356 -0.64 -12.91 -16.34
N GLY A 357 -1.60 -11.99 -16.33
CA GLY A 357 -3.02 -12.27 -16.61
C GLY A 357 -3.91 -12.28 -15.36
N ALA A 358 -3.44 -11.81 -14.21
CA ALA A 358 -4.27 -11.61 -13.01
C ALA A 358 -5.36 -10.54 -13.20
N GLY A 359 -5.32 -9.79 -14.30
CA GLY A 359 -6.29 -8.75 -14.62
C GLY A 359 -6.21 -8.26 -16.07
N VAL A 360 -6.99 -7.21 -16.34
CA VAL A 360 -7.07 -6.55 -17.63
C VAL A 360 -6.73 -5.09 -17.48
N LEU A 361 -5.82 -4.57 -18.31
CA LEU A 361 -5.47 -3.16 -18.37
C LEU A 361 -6.32 -2.42 -19.40
N VAL A 362 -6.83 -1.25 -19.04
CA VAL A 362 -7.66 -0.39 -19.89
C VAL A 362 -7.05 1.01 -19.98
N PRO A 363 -7.21 1.75 -21.07
CA PRO A 363 -6.65 3.10 -21.20
C PRO A 363 -7.15 4.05 -20.10
N PHE A 364 -6.31 5.02 -19.71
CA PHE A 364 -6.69 6.08 -18.80
C PHE A 364 -7.88 6.88 -19.34
N GLY A 365 -8.88 7.17 -18.49
CA GLY A 365 -10.03 8.00 -18.82
C GLY A 365 -11.02 7.38 -19.82
N ASP A 366 -10.90 6.10 -20.15
CA ASP A 366 -11.78 5.41 -21.12
C ASP A 366 -12.78 4.49 -20.39
N SER A 367 -13.91 5.06 -19.96
CA SER A 367 -14.99 4.30 -19.29
C SER A 367 -15.61 3.24 -20.21
N SER A 368 -15.61 3.44 -21.53
CA SER A 368 -16.14 2.46 -22.49
C SER A 368 -15.25 1.23 -22.56
N LYS A 369 -13.94 1.38 -22.55
CA LYS A 369 -12.99 0.25 -22.49
C LYS A 369 -13.04 -0.45 -21.15
N LEU A 370 -13.23 0.30 -20.04
CA LEU A 370 -13.46 -0.27 -18.73
C LEU A 370 -14.72 -1.13 -18.72
N ALA A 371 -15.83 -0.62 -19.22
CA ALA A 371 -17.08 -1.38 -19.36
C ALA A 371 -16.86 -2.67 -20.16
N ALA A 372 -16.19 -2.58 -21.32
CA ALA A 372 -15.91 -3.73 -22.17
C ALA A 372 -15.04 -4.79 -21.44
N ALA A 373 -14.04 -4.37 -20.65
CA ALA A 373 -13.20 -5.29 -19.88
C ALA A 373 -13.98 -5.99 -18.76
N VAL A 374 -14.81 -5.26 -18.02
CA VAL A 374 -15.70 -5.83 -16.99
C VAL A 374 -16.66 -6.84 -17.62
N LEU A 375 -17.35 -6.48 -18.71
CA LEU A 375 -18.26 -7.38 -19.43
C LEU A 375 -17.56 -8.61 -20.01
N HIS A 376 -16.32 -8.46 -20.47
CA HIS A 376 -15.51 -9.56 -20.98
C HIS A 376 -15.20 -10.61 -19.91
N LEU A 377 -14.91 -10.16 -18.67
CA LEU A 377 -14.63 -11.07 -17.56
C LEU A 377 -15.92 -11.65 -16.96
N LEU A 378 -16.91 -10.83 -16.64
CA LEU A 378 -18.17 -11.30 -16.05
C LEU A 378 -18.99 -12.18 -17.02
N GLY A 379 -18.92 -11.89 -18.31
CA GLY A 379 -19.62 -12.67 -19.34
C GLY A 379 -19.04 -14.06 -19.63
N SER A 380 -17.89 -14.41 -19.01
CA SER A 380 -17.24 -15.71 -19.22
C SER A 380 -16.69 -16.29 -17.90
N PRO A 381 -17.42 -17.23 -17.26
CA PRO A 381 -16.95 -17.89 -16.06
C PRO A 381 -15.54 -18.50 -16.19
N ALA A 382 -15.20 -19.00 -17.37
CA ALA A 382 -13.88 -19.58 -17.64
C ALA A 382 -12.76 -18.52 -17.58
N LYS A 383 -12.98 -17.32 -18.16
CA LYS A 383 -12.01 -16.22 -18.13
C LYS A 383 -11.87 -15.65 -16.73
N LEU A 384 -12.99 -15.46 -16.03
CA LEU A 384 -12.99 -14.98 -14.65
C LEU A 384 -12.24 -15.97 -13.74
N SER A 385 -12.49 -17.26 -13.88
CA SER A 385 -11.79 -18.32 -13.12
C SER A 385 -10.30 -18.36 -13.45
N ALA A 386 -9.90 -18.20 -14.72
CA ALA A 386 -8.50 -18.17 -15.12
C ALA A 386 -7.76 -16.95 -14.52
N ALA A 387 -8.36 -15.76 -14.61
CA ALA A 387 -7.80 -14.55 -14.00
C ALA A 387 -7.69 -14.66 -12.46
N ARG A 388 -8.68 -15.29 -11.82
CA ARG A 388 -8.65 -15.57 -10.38
C ARG A 388 -7.55 -16.54 -9.99
N ALA A 389 -7.35 -17.62 -10.76
CA ALA A 389 -6.28 -18.57 -10.54
C ALA A 389 -4.90 -17.90 -10.67
N GLU A 390 -4.77 -17.01 -11.65
CA GLU A 390 -3.52 -16.26 -11.84
C GLU A 390 -3.29 -15.22 -10.74
N ALA A 391 -4.32 -14.50 -10.30
CA ALA A 391 -4.22 -13.59 -9.16
C ALA A 391 -3.77 -14.32 -7.89
N ARG A 392 -4.30 -15.52 -7.61
CA ARG A 392 -3.87 -16.38 -6.50
C ARG A 392 -2.41 -16.79 -6.63
N ARG A 393 -1.99 -17.17 -7.83
CA ARG A 393 -0.61 -17.57 -8.10
C ARG A 393 0.37 -16.43 -7.82
N VAL A 394 0.07 -15.23 -8.31
CA VAL A 394 0.87 -14.02 -8.05
C VAL A 394 0.80 -13.65 -6.57
N GLY A 395 -0.38 -13.70 -5.99
CA GLY A 395 -0.64 -13.32 -4.59
C GLY A 395 0.12 -14.17 -3.57
N ALA A 396 0.45 -15.43 -3.90
CA ALA A 396 1.20 -16.32 -3.00
C ALA A 396 2.58 -15.78 -2.62
N ASP A 397 3.20 -15.00 -3.50
CA ASP A 397 4.53 -14.40 -3.28
C ASP A 397 4.45 -13.02 -2.60
N LEU A 398 3.25 -12.47 -2.42
CA LEU A 398 3.02 -11.14 -1.85
C LEU A 398 2.76 -11.15 -0.34
N THR A 399 2.87 -12.29 0.35
CA THR A 399 2.65 -12.36 1.80
C THR A 399 3.73 -11.60 2.57
N TRP A 400 3.37 -11.04 3.72
CA TRP A 400 4.35 -10.40 4.59
C TRP A 400 5.44 -11.37 5.04
N ALA A 401 5.13 -12.66 5.21
CA ALA A 401 6.13 -13.69 5.51
C ALA A 401 7.19 -13.80 4.41
N SER A 402 6.78 -13.84 3.13
CA SER A 402 7.70 -13.88 1.98
C SER A 402 8.50 -12.59 1.85
N VAL A 403 7.84 -11.44 1.95
CA VAL A 403 8.46 -10.11 1.84
C VAL A 403 9.44 -9.85 2.99
N GLY A 404 9.07 -10.19 4.23
CA GLY A 404 9.92 -10.05 5.40
C GLY A 404 11.20 -10.87 5.28
N LYS A 405 11.11 -12.13 4.82
CA LYS A 405 12.27 -12.98 4.57
C LYS A 405 13.20 -12.38 3.51
N ALA A 406 12.65 -11.98 2.36
CA ALA A 406 13.44 -11.36 1.29
C ALA A 406 14.10 -10.05 1.75
N THR A 407 13.39 -9.24 2.54
CA THR A 407 13.94 -8.00 3.11
C THR A 407 15.07 -8.29 4.12
N LEU A 408 14.95 -9.32 4.96
CA LEU A 408 16.03 -9.74 5.87
C LEU A 408 17.30 -10.12 5.11
N GLU A 409 17.18 -10.82 3.98
CA GLU A 409 18.31 -11.18 3.13
C GLU A 409 19.01 -9.93 2.58
N VAL A 410 18.24 -8.92 2.12
CA VAL A 410 18.79 -7.64 1.64
C VAL A 410 19.48 -6.86 2.77
N LEU A 411 18.87 -6.79 3.95
CA LEU A 411 19.46 -6.12 5.11
C LEU A 411 20.75 -6.80 5.57
N ALA A 412 20.80 -8.13 5.59
CA ALA A 412 22.00 -8.90 5.91
C ALA A 412 23.10 -8.68 4.86
N GLU A 413 22.76 -8.68 3.57
CA GLU A 413 23.69 -8.35 2.48
C GLU A 413 24.30 -6.95 2.69
N ALA A 414 23.47 -5.95 2.98
CA ALA A 414 23.92 -4.58 3.20
C ALA A 414 24.86 -4.47 4.42
N ALA A 415 24.52 -5.13 5.52
CA ALA A 415 25.35 -5.16 6.72
C ALA A 415 26.76 -5.77 6.47
N HIS A 416 26.85 -6.75 5.58
CA HIS A 416 28.14 -7.40 5.23
C HIS A 416 28.97 -6.58 4.23
N ARG A 417 28.36 -5.82 3.31
CA ARG A 417 29.10 -5.05 2.30
C ARG A 417 30.06 -4.00 2.88
N VAL A 418 29.75 -3.44 4.04
CA VAL A 418 30.59 -2.41 4.71
C VAL A 418 31.77 -3.01 5.50
N GLN A 419 31.75 -4.33 5.80
CA GLN A 419 32.85 -5.00 6.47
C GLN A 419 34.05 -5.29 5.53
N VAL A 420 33.89 -5.11 4.21
CA VAL A 420 35.00 -5.20 3.25
C VAL A 420 35.51 -3.78 2.98
N PRO A 421 36.70 -3.37 3.47
CA PRO A 421 37.26 -2.08 3.13
C PRO A 421 37.43 -2.03 1.61
N ALA A 422 37.08 -0.90 0.99
CA ALA A 422 37.43 -0.64 -0.40
C ALA A 422 38.95 -0.57 -0.58
N THR A 423 39.59 -1.74 -0.60
CA THR A 423 41.00 -1.86 -0.92
C THR A 423 41.14 -1.92 -2.44
N LEU A 424 41.61 -0.78 -2.98
CA LEU A 424 42.41 -0.66 -4.19
C LEU A 424 41.76 -1.04 -5.53
N GLY A 425 41.36 -0.04 -6.26
CA GLY A 425 41.01 -0.19 -7.67
C GLY A 425 40.82 1.10 -8.45
N ARG A 426 41.47 2.21 -8.07
CA ARG A 426 41.71 3.31 -9.00
C ARG A 426 43.18 3.36 -9.37
N SER A 427 43.59 2.55 -10.33
CA SER A 427 44.78 2.76 -11.10
C SER A 427 44.39 3.03 -12.55
N ARG A 428 44.43 4.34 -12.85
CA ARG A 428 44.60 4.96 -14.17
C ARG A 428 43.65 4.60 -15.31
#